data_c8940df13ff00a6683e1f13403bb6c8c
#
_entry.id   c8940df13ff00a6683e1f13403bb6c8c
#
_cell.length_a   1.000
_cell.length_b   1.000
_cell.length_c   1.000
_cell.angle_alpha   90.00
_cell.angle_beta   90.00
_cell.angle_gamma   90.00
#
_symmetry.space_group_name_H-M   'P 1'
#
loop_
_entity.id
_entity.type
_entity.pdbx_description
1 polymer ?
#
loop_
_entity_poly.entity_id
_entity_poly.type
_entity_poly.pdbx_seq_one_letter_code
_entity_poly.pdbx_strand_id
1 'polypeptide(L)'
;MHPCMRVFVGASLSLSLCLALNGQSSSKASPCDPQTTDADKEPVAIVELGAAASWNVSGGAATFAPNLAAEVTPIENWLELEAGVSPFYTRHSTEWDTGLLFKKPWTISRKAEFMLGVGPEWVHLRQNGKVTNSISGELAGDFMFWPNGKHRFGWFLEPAYVYSFAGGHQQSIGTSGGLLIGIP
;
A
#
# COMPACT_ATOMS: atom_id res chain seq x y z
N MET A 1 -38.07 -14.50 38.24
CA MET A 1 -37.32 -14.48 37.00
C MET A 1 -36.90 -13.04 36.75
N HIS A 2 -35.65 -12.68 37.07
CA HIS A 2 -35.13 -11.34 36.89
C HIS A 2 -34.23 -11.31 35.64
N PRO A 3 -34.37 -10.33 34.74
CA PRO A 3 -33.42 -10.14 33.65
C PRO A 3 -32.21 -9.33 34.15
N CYS A 4 -31.04 -9.87 33.93
CA CYS A 4 -29.76 -9.26 34.22
C CYS A 4 -29.39 -8.22 33.14
N MET A 5 -29.37 -6.96 33.53
CA MET A 5 -29.02 -5.81 32.70
C MET A 5 -27.47 -5.71 32.62
N ARG A 6 -26.89 -5.98 31.46
CA ARG A 6 -25.47 -5.78 31.23
C ARG A 6 -25.23 -4.34 30.77
N VAL A 7 -24.51 -3.59 31.60
CA VAL A 7 -24.02 -2.25 31.29
C VAL A 7 -22.79 -2.37 30.40
N PHE A 8 -22.87 -1.82 29.19
CA PHE A 8 -21.69 -1.61 28.32
C PHE A 8 -21.02 -0.30 28.72
N VAL A 9 -19.80 -0.40 29.24
CA VAL A 9 -18.92 0.74 29.44
C VAL A 9 -18.20 1.03 28.14
N GLY A 10 -18.59 2.09 27.44
CA GLY A 10 -17.90 2.60 26.27
C GLY A 10 -16.64 3.36 26.68
N ALA A 11 -15.48 2.87 26.29
CA ALA A 11 -14.22 3.59 26.41
C ALA A 11 -14.09 4.57 25.26
N SER A 12 -14.27 5.86 25.54
CA SER A 12 -13.99 6.95 24.59
C SER A 12 -12.49 7.22 24.54
N LEU A 13 -11.86 6.88 23.43
CA LEU A 13 -10.47 7.23 23.16
C LEU A 13 -10.44 8.64 22.58
N SER A 14 -10.13 9.63 23.43
CA SER A 14 -9.91 11.02 23.00
C SER A 14 -8.49 11.19 22.47
N LEU A 15 -8.35 11.28 21.15
CA LEU A 15 -7.08 11.58 20.50
C LEU A 15 -6.88 13.10 20.48
N SER A 16 -6.10 13.63 21.42
CA SER A 16 -5.70 15.04 21.44
C SER A 16 -4.56 15.26 20.44
N LEU A 17 -4.88 15.91 19.32
CA LEU A 17 -3.91 16.35 18.33
C LEU A 17 -3.31 17.69 18.76
N CYS A 18 -2.12 17.68 19.36
CA CYS A 18 -1.34 18.89 19.61
C CYS A 18 -0.62 19.35 18.35
N LEU A 19 -1.18 20.38 17.69
CA LEU A 19 -0.49 21.15 16.66
C LEU A 19 0.52 22.08 17.34
N ALA A 20 1.81 21.75 17.28
CA ALA A 20 2.89 22.66 17.63
C ALA A 20 3.38 23.37 16.35
N LEU A 21 2.95 24.60 16.18
CA LEU A 21 3.53 25.58 15.26
C LEU A 21 4.80 26.18 15.90
N ASN A 22 5.97 25.88 15.36
CA ASN A 22 7.21 26.64 15.59
C ASN A 22 7.84 26.83 14.22
N GLY A 23 7.95 28.05 13.68
CA GLY A 23 8.81 29.11 14.18
C GLY A 23 10.03 29.19 13.26
N GLN A 24 9.98 30.16 12.33
CA GLN A 24 11.02 30.55 11.37
C GLN A 24 12.42 30.60 12.03
N SER A 25 13.39 29.97 11.38
CA SER A 25 14.79 30.25 11.57
C SER A 25 15.41 30.71 10.26
N SER A 26 15.87 31.97 10.30
CA SER A 26 16.59 32.69 9.27
C SER A 26 17.82 31.93 8.78
N SER A 27 17.87 31.55 7.53
CA SER A 27 19.04 30.95 6.92
C SER A 27 20.05 32.01 6.51
N LYS A 28 21.19 32.00 7.20
CA LYS A 28 22.42 32.64 6.74
C LYS A 28 22.99 31.84 5.55
N ALA A 29 23.09 32.48 4.40
CA ALA A 29 23.75 31.95 3.24
C ALA A 29 25.22 31.63 3.54
N SER A 30 25.60 30.36 3.40
CA SER A 30 27.00 29.91 3.30
C SER A 30 27.32 29.62 1.83
N PRO A 31 28.38 30.19 1.26
CA PRO A 31 28.79 29.88 -0.08
C PRO A 31 29.77 28.72 -0.02
N CYS A 32 29.28 27.51 -0.21
CA CYS A 32 29.99 26.32 -0.67
C CYS A 32 28.91 25.26 -0.94
N ASP A 33 28.48 25.24 -2.17
CA ASP A 33 27.59 24.20 -2.68
C ASP A 33 28.42 22.90 -2.79
N PRO A 34 28.24 21.91 -1.91
CA PRO A 34 28.80 20.60 -2.18
C PRO A 34 27.96 20.05 -3.32
N GLN A 35 28.59 19.78 -4.45
CA GLN A 35 28.04 19.03 -5.56
C GLN A 35 27.23 17.86 -4.96
N THR A 36 25.90 17.96 -5.04
CA THR A 36 24.98 16.84 -4.82
C THR A 36 25.38 15.80 -5.88
N THR A 37 26.08 14.80 -5.42
CA THR A 37 26.38 13.63 -6.26
C THR A 37 25.04 12.99 -6.63
N ASP A 38 24.90 12.57 -7.88
CA ASP A 38 23.70 11.89 -8.43
C ASP A 38 23.24 10.66 -7.61
N ALA A 39 23.95 10.34 -6.54
CA ALA A 39 23.67 9.24 -5.62
C ALA A 39 22.56 9.52 -4.60
N ASP A 40 22.11 10.78 -4.45
CA ASP A 40 21.13 11.20 -3.46
C ASP A 40 19.78 11.64 -4.08
N LYS A 41 19.60 11.43 -5.39
CA LYS A 41 18.31 11.67 -6.05
C LYS A 41 17.37 10.52 -5.76
N GLU A 42 16.15 10.86 -5.35
CA GLU A 42 15.06 9.90 -5.27
C GLU A 42 14.79 9.26 -6.63
N PRO A 43 14.42 7.97 -6.69
CA PRO A 43 14.12 7.31 -7.95
C PRO A 43 12.92 7.96 -8.64
N VAL A 44 12.95 8.06 -9.96
CA VAL A 44 11.82 8.57 -10.76
C VAL A 44 10.67 7.57 -10.77
N ALA A 45 10.99 6.29 -10.64
CA ALA A 45 10.02 5.21 -10.53
C ALA A 45 10.59 4.07 -9.67
N ILE A 46 9.70 3.31 -9.05
CA ILE A 46 10.01 2.11 -8.29
C ILE A 46 9.29 0.94 -8.94
N VAL A 47 9.96 -0.18 -9.10
CA VAL A 47 9.37 -1.45 -9.52
C VAL A 47 9.36 -2.39 -8.33
N GLU A 48 8.22 -2.99 -8.09
CA GLU A 48 7.97 -3.98 -7.04
C GLU A 48 7.82 -5.36 -7.64
N LEU A 49 8.58 -6.32 -7.12
CA LEU A 49 8.55 -7.71 -7.53
C LEU A 49 8.38 -8.58 -6.30
N GLY A 50 7.28 -9.31 -6.21
CA GLY A 50 7.01 -10.07 -5.01
C GLY A 50 5.97 -11.15 -5.14
N ALA A 51 5.35 -11.44 -4.01
CA ALA A 51 4.23 -12.35 -3.89
C ALA A 51 3.11 -11.67 -3.10
N ALA A 52 1.88 -11.99 -3.46
CA ALA A 52 0.67 -11.58 -2.77
C ALA A 52 -0.03 -12.79 -2.16
N ALA A 53 -0.71 -12.54 -1.05
CA ALA A 53 -1.63 -13.48 -0.43
C ALA A 53 -2.95 -12.76 -0.15
N SER A 54 -4.08 -13.44 -0.36
CA SER A 54 -5.41 -12.89 -0.12
C SER A 54 -6.28 -13.88 0.67
N TRP A 55 -7.08 -13.35 1.59
CA TRP A 55 -8.06 -14.08 2.41
C TRP A 55 -9.41 -13.41 2.35
N ASN A 56 -10.45 -14.16 2.07
CA ASN A 56 -11.81 -13.65 2.22
C ASN A 56 -12.19 -13.60 3.71
N VAL A 57 -12.71 -12.45 4.19
CA VAL A 57 -13.14 -12.25 5.59
C VAL A 57 -14.26 -13.19 5.99
N SER A 58 -15.11 -13.61 5.05
CA SER A 58 -16.19 -14.56 5.29
C SER A 58 -15.73 -16.00 5.50
N GLY A 59 -14.43 -16.25 5.39
CA GLY A 59 -13.79 -17.56 5.52
C GLY A 59 -13.33 -18.12 4.17
N GLY A 60 -12.45 -19.08 4.23
CA GLY A 60 -11.84 -19.73 3.07
C GLY A 60 -10.35 -19.94 3.26
N ALA A 61 -9.73 -20.63 2.30
CA ALA A 61 -8.29 -20.79 2.25
C ALA A 61 -7.63 -19.53 1.69
N ALA A 62 -6.41 -19.25 2.16
CA ALA A 62 -5.58 -18.23 1.55
C ALA A 62 -5.26 -18.59 0.10
N THR A 63 -5.27 -17.61 -0.78
CA THR A 63 -4.78 -17.71 -2.15
C THR A 63 -3.46 -16.98 -2.27
N PHE A 64 -2.58 -17.43 -3.19
CA PHE A 64 -1.26 -16.86 -3.39
C PHE A 64 -1.05 -16.55 -4.86
N ALA A 65 -0.36 -15.44 -5.14
CA ALA A 65 -0.02 -15.01 -6.49
C ALA A 65 1.38 -14.39 -6.52
N PRO A 66 2.08 -14.38 -7.66
CA PRO A 66 3.13 -13.40 -7.90
C PRO A 66 2.52 -11.99 -7.91
N ASN A 67 3.30 -11.00 -7.47
CA ASN A 67 2.92 -9.58 -7.53
C ASN A 67 3.96 -8.83 -8.36
N LEU A 68 3.46 -7.95 -9.22
CA LEU A 68 4.26 -6.98 -9.98
C LEU A 68 3.56 -5.63 -9.88
N ALA A 69 4.27 -4.61 -9.39
CA ALA A 69 3.76 -3.25 -9.39
C ALA A 69 4.84 -2.26 -9.86
N ALA A 70 4.38 -1.10 -10.28
CA ALA A 70 5.22 0.04 -10.62
C ALA A 70 4.64 1.29 -9.98
N GLU A 71 5.52 2.06 -9.35
CA GLU A 71 5.19 3.27 -8.63
C GLU A 71 5.92 4.46 -9.23
N VAL A 72 5.27 5.61 -9.28
CA VAL A 72 5.84 6.89 -9.69
C VAL A 72 5.40 7.99 -8.72
N THR A 73 6.26 9.00 -8.54
CA THR A 73 6.04 10.12 -7.62
C THR A 73 5.69 11.40 -8.38
N PRO A 74 4.41 11.64 -8.74
CA PRO A 74 4.02 12.87 -9.45
C PRO A 74 4.21 14.12 -8.62
N ILE A 75 4.07 14.04 -7.29
CA ILE A 75 4.22 15.17 -6.38
C ILE A 75 5.01 14.70 -5.16
N GLU A 76 6.29 15.13 -5.11
CA GLU A 76 7.22 14.77 -4.03
C GLU A 76 6.60 14.96 -2.64
N ASN A 77 6.77 13.98 -1.76
CA ASN A 77 6.28 13.96 -0.38
C ASN A 77 4.76 14.10 -0.20
N TRP A 78 3.98 14.06 -1.30
CA TRP A 78 2.54 14.25 -1.21
C TRP A 78 1.72 13.17 -1.91
N LEU A 79 2.10 12.80 -3.13
CA LEU A 79 1.34 11.84 -3.94
C LEU A 79 2.27 10.89 -4.68
N GLU A 80 2.03 9.62 -4.49
CA GLU A 80 2.58 8.53 -5.27
C GLU A 80 1.45 7.75 -5.95
N LEU A 81 1.70 7.29 -7.14
CA LEU A 81 0.77 6.49 -7.93
C LEU A 81 1.40 5.13 -8.17
N GLU A 82 0.72 4.09 -7.71
CA GLU A 82 1.09 2.72 -7.98
C GLU A 82 0.09 2.04 -8.89
N ALA A 83 0.59 1.27 -9.85
CA ALA A 83 -0.20 0.35 -10.64
C ALA A 83 0.35 -1.06 -10.48
N GLY A 84 -0.48 -1.98 -10.01
CA GLY A 84 -0.09 -3.36 -9.71
C GLY A 84 -0.95 -4.40 -10.38
N VAL A 85 -0.40 -5.62 -10.51
CA VAL A 85 -1.12 -6.79 -11.02
C VAL A 85 -0.70 -8.05 -10.26
N SER A 86 -1.70 -8.83 -9.85
CA SER A 86 -1.52 -10.13 -9.18
C SER A 86 -2.39 -11.20 -9.81
N PRO A 87 -1.82 -12.15 -10.57
CA PRO A 87 -2.55 -13.27 -11.14
C PRO A 87 -2.67 -14.43 -10.13
N PHE A 88 -3.87 -14.67 -9.60
CA PHE A 88 -4.17 -15.80 -8.74
C PHE A 88 -4.63 -17.02 -9.56
N TYR A 89 -3.97 -18.14 -9.36
CA TYR A 89 -4.28 -19.39 -10.06
C TYR A 89 -4.79 -20.44 -9.08
N THR A 90 -5.96 -21.00 -9.38
CA THR A 90 -6.48 -22.17 -8.69
C THR A 90 -6.71 -23.29 -9.70
N ARG A 91 -7.10 -24.47 -9.24
CA ARG A 91 -7.33 -25.63 -10.12
C ARG A 91 -8.39 -25.39 -11.19
N HIS A 92 -9.35 -24.51 -10.95
CA HIS A 92 -10.52 -24.28 -11.81
C HIS A 92 -10.80 -22.82 -12.12
N SER A 93 -9.95 -21.90 -11.64
CA SER A 93 -10.11 -20.47 -11.89
C SER A 93 -8.77 -19.78 -12.08
N THR A 94 -8.81 -18.71 -12.86
CA THR A 94 -7.74 -17.71 -12.96
C THR A 94 -8.36 -16.37 -12.65
N GLU A 95 -7.78 -15.67 -11.70
CA GLU A 95 -8.19 -14.33 -11.29
C GLU A 95 -7.02 -13.38 -11.49
N TRP A 96 -7.28 -12.25 -12.13
CA TRP A 96 -6.32 -11.18 -12.34
C TRP A 96 -6.80 -9.98 -11.57
N ASP A 97 -6.08 -9.62 -10.53
CA ASP A 97 -6.32 -8.42 -9.76
C ASP A 97 -5.39 -7.33 -10.28
N THR A 98 -5.98 -6.22 -10.70
CA THR A 98 -5.24 -5.06 -11.23
C THR A 98 -5.66 -3.85 -10.44
N GLY A 99 -4.74 -3.30 -9.66
CA GLY A 99 -4.95 -2.15 -8.77
C GLY A 99 -4.34 -0.87 -9.32
N LEU A 100 -4.92 0.25 -8.92
CA LEU A 100 -4.33 1.58 -9.04
C LEU A 100 -4.48 2.27 -7.70
N LEU A 101 -3.37 2.49 -6.99
CA LEU A 101 -3.36 3.14 -5.68
C LEU A 101 -2.85 4.57 -5.77
N PHE A 102 -3.52 5.44 -5.05
CA PHE A 102 -3.10 6.81 -4.76
C PHE A 102 -2.54 6.80 -3.34
N LYS A 103 -1.22 6.88 -3.21
CA LYS A 103 -0.52 6.73 -1.95
C LYS A 103 -0.05 8.08 -1.42
N LYS A 104 -0.15 8.28 -0.12
CA LYS A 104 0.48 9.39 0.60
C LYS A 104 1.72 8.86 1.30
N PRO A 105 2.93 9.34 0.94
CA PRO A 105 4.16 8.95 1.60
C PRO A 105 4.42 9.70 2.91
N TRP A 106 5.09 9.01 3.83
CA TRP A 106 5.68 9.53 5.07
C TRP A 106 7.07 8.93 5.26
N THR A 107 8.09 9.76 5.13
CA THR A 107 9.47 9.35 5.38
C THR A 107 9.71 9.18 6.88
N ILE A 108 9.89 7.94 7.33
CA ILE A 108 10.22 7.63 8.72
C ILE A 108 11.71 7.84 8.98
N SER A 109 12.54 7.43 8.03
CA SER A 109 13.99 7.57 8.07
C SER A 109 14.58 7.44 6.66
N ARG A 110 15.89 7.68 6.48
CA ARG A 110 16.58 7.44 5.20
C ARG A 110 16.49 5.99 4.70
N LYS A 111 16.05 5.06 5.54
CA LYS A 111 16.00 3.63 5.24
C LYS A 111 14.60 3.04 5.31
N ALA A 112 13.62 3.82 5.74
CA ALA A 112 12.27 3.33 5.95
C ALA A 112 11.26 4.41 5.60
N GLU A 113 10.27 4.03 4.82
CA GLU A 113 9.13 4.82 4.42
C GLU A 113 7.85 4.07 4.73
N PHE A 114 6.80 4.81 5.02
CA PHE A 114 5.46 4.30 5.17
C PHE A 114 4.54 5.09 4.25
N MET A 115 3.67 4.40 3.55
CA MET A 115 2.65 5.03 2.72
C MET A 115 1.28 4.46 3.05
N LEU A 116 0.26 5.30 2.93
CA LEU A 116 -1.13 4.87 3.00
C LEU A 116 -1.76 5.16 1.64
N GLY A 117 -2.29 4.13 1.02
CA GLY A 117 -2.89 4.18 -0.30
C GLY A 117 -4.37 3.84 -0.29
N VAL A 118 -5.09 4.42 -1.22
CA VAL A 118 -6.48 4.06 -1.52
C VAL A 118 -6.69 4.13 -3.02
N GLY A 119 -7.47 3.19 -3.55
CA GLY A 119 -7.75 3.19 -4.97
C GLY A 119 -8.70 2.12 -5.44
N PRO A 120 -9.05 2.13 -6.73
CA PRO A 120 -9.82 1.07 -7.34
C PRO A 120 -8.96 -0.14 -7.67
N GLU A 121 -9.53 -1.31 -7.48
CA GLU A 121 -9.03 -2.58 -7.96
C GLU A 121 -10.02 -3.17 -8.97
N TRP A 122 -9.53 -3.63 -10.10
CA TRP A 122 -10.29 -4.36 -11.09
C TRP A 122 -9.94 -5.82 -11.04
N VAL A 123 -10.96 -6.66 -10.82
CA VAL A 123 -10.84 -8.11 -10.73
C VAL A 123 -11.43 -8.75 -11.98
N HIS A 124 -10.62 -9.51 -12.70
CA HIS A 124 -11.01 -10.30 -13.86
C HIS A 124 -10.94 -11.79 -13.52
N LEU A 125 -12.06 -12.39 -13.19
CA LEU A 125 -12.19 -13.79 -12.83
C LEU A 125 -12.67 -14.63 -14.01
N ARG A 126 -11.90 -15.66 -14.35
CA ARG A 126 -12.30 -16.73 -15.28
C ARG A 126 -12.44 -18.04 -14.52
N GLN A 127 -13.67 -18.54 -14.42
CA GLN A 127 -13.98 -19.76 -13.70
C GLN A 127 -14.93 -20.65 -14.52
N ASN A 128 -14.58 -21.92 -14.76
CA ASN A 128 -15.41 -22.90 -15.48
C ASN A 128 -15.90 -22.38 -16.86
N GLY A 129 -15.05 -21.64 -17.56
CA GLY A 129 -15.37 -21.06 -18.88
C GLY A 129 -16.23 -19.79 -18.83
N LYS A 130 -16.68 -19.35 -17.67
CA LYS A 130 -17.36 -18.07 -17.47
C LYS A 130 -16.34 -17.00 -17.09
N VAL A 131 -16.57 -15.79 -17.59
CA VAL A 131 -15.79 -14.59 -17.27
C VAL A 131 -16.67 -13.65 -16.46
N THR A 132 -16.13 -13.15 -15.36
CA THR A 132 -16.77 -12.14 -14.51
C THR A 132 -15.76 -11.03 -14.28
N ASN A 133 -16.21 -9.78 -14.42
CA ASN A 133 -15.44 -8.59 -14.07
C ASN A 133 -16.13 -7.90 -12.91
N SER A 134 -15.34 -7.45 -11.94
CA SER A 134 -15.84 -6.65 -10.81
C SER A 134 -14.86 -5.53 -10.49
N ILE A 135 -15.37 -4.51 -9.80
CA ILE A 135 -14.59 -3.41 -9.28
C ILE A 135 -14.69 -3.46 -7.76
N SER A 136 -13.56 -3.28 -7.11
CA SER A 136 -13.37 -3.21 -5.68
C SER A 136 -12.74 -1.87 -5.31
N GLY A 137 -12.83 -1.49 -4.04
CA GLY A 137 -12.02 -0.44 -3.44
C GLY A 137 -10.97 -1.07 -2.56
N GLU A 138 -9.75 -0.61 -2.67
CA GLU A 138 -8.60 -1.06 -1.90
C GLU A 138 -8.11 0.04 -0.97
N LEU A 139 -7.74 -0.34 0.26
CA LEU A 139 -7.01 0.47 1.23
C LEU A 139 -5.75 -0.31 1.62
N ALA A 140 -4.59 0.23 1.31
CA ALA A 140 -3.31 -0.40 1.54
C ALA A 140 -2.40 0.46 2.43
N GLY A 141 -1.58 -0.21 3.24
CA GLY A 141 -0.52 0.43 4.02
C GLY A 141 0.81 -0.18 3.61
N ASP A 142 1.66 0.58 2.94
CA ASP A 142 2.91 0.09 2.41
C ASP A 142 4.09 0.51 3.29
N PHE A 143 4.96 -0.45 3.59
CA PHE A 143 6.19 -0.28 4.36
C PHE A 143 7.37 -0.61 3.47
N MET A 144 8.13 0.41 3.09
CA MET A 144 9.35 0.27 2.29
C MET A 144 10.61 0.37 3.13
N PHE A 145 11.58 -0.48 2.82
CA PHE A 145 12.86 -0.54 3.51
C PHE A 145 14.03 -0.55 2.54
N TRP A 146 14.90 0.45 2.68
CA TRP A 146 16.05 0.70 1.84
C TRP A 146 17.37 0.48 2.62
N PRO A 147 17.95 -0.71 2.66
CA PRO A 147 19.09 -1.02 3.54
C PRO A 147 20.26 -0.05 3.42
N ASN A 148 20.52 0.44 2.23
CA ASN A 148 21.63 1.35 1.96
C ASN A 148 21.23 2.84 1.93
N GLY A 149 19.94 3.18 2.13
CA GLY A 149 19.42 4.55 2.04
C GLY A 149 19.61 5.21 0.68
N LYS A 150 19.90 4.44 -0.39
CA LYS A 150 20.11 4.94 -1.76
C LYS A 150 18.90 4.69 -2.67
N HIS A 151 17.83 4.15 -2.15
CA HIS A 151 16.57 3.85 -2.85
C HIS A 151 16.74 3.10 -4.18
N ARG A 152 17.83 2.30 -4.31
CA ARG A 152 18.07 1.47 -5.51
C ARG A 152 17.55 0.06 -5.38
N PHE A 153 17.78 -0.55 -4.21
CA PHE A 153 17.31 -1.88 -3.87
C PHE A 153 16.80 -1.89 -2.45
N GLY A 154 15.62 -2.42 -2.26
CA GLY A 154 14.94 -2.52 -0.99
C GLY A 154 14.00 -3.71 -0.94
N TRP A 155 13.16 -3.73 0.06
CA TRP A 155 12.05 -4.66 0.21
C TRP A 155 10.84 -3.94 0.78
N PHE A 156 9.68 -4.48 0.49
CA PHE A 156 8.40 -3.92 0.93
C PHE A 156 7.52 -4.97 1.60
N LEU A 157 6.57 -4.48 2.36
CA LEU A 157 5.45 -5.23 2.93
C LEU A 157 4.22 -4.35 2.90
N GLU A 158 3.20 -4.79 2.18
CA GLU A 158 1.96 -4.04 1.98
C GLU A 158 0.75 -4.87 2.41
N PRO A 159 0.26 -4.72 3.65
CA PRO A 159 -1.07 -5.17 4.04
C PRO A 159 -2.14 -4.32 3.38
N ALA A 160 -3.21 -4.97 2.91
CA ALA A 160 -4.33 -4.34 2.22
C ALA A 160 -5.68 -4.87 2.72
N TYR A 161 -6.69 -4.03 2.62
CA TYR A 161 -8.09 -4.37 2.79
C TYR A 161 -8.86 -4.03 1.52
N VAL A 162 -9.58 -5.01 0.99
CA VAL A 162 -10.32 -4.87 -0.26
C VAL A 162 -11.81 -5.06 0.00
N TYR A 163 -12.63 -4.17 -0.55
CA TYR A 163 -14.09 -4.22 -0.51
C TYR A 163 -14.66 -4.27 -1.91
N SER A 164 -15.34 -5.37 -2.27
CA SER A 164 -15.97 -5.53 -3.57
C SER A 164 -17.32 -4.83 -3.64
N PHE A 165 -17.52 -4.01 -4.67
CA PHE A 165 -18.81 -3.36 -4.97
C PHE A 165 -19.77 -4.25 -5.74
N ALA A 166 -19.32 -5.43 -6.19
CA ALA A 166 -20.17 -6.42 -6.85
C ALA A 166 -21.21 -7.02 -5.88
N GLY A 167 -22.25 -7.65 -6.44
CA GLY A 167 -23.31 -8.27 -5.65
C GLY A 167 -22.76 -9.31 -4.67
N GLY A 168 -22.95 -9.06 -3.37
CA GLY A 168 -22.43 -9.88 -2.27
C GLY A 168 -21.50 -9.12 -1.33
N HIS A 169 -20.99 -7.94 -1.73
CA HIS A 169 -20.16 -7.07 -0.88
C HIS A 169 -19.04 -7.83 -0.15
N GLN A 170 -18.30 -8.64 -0.91
CA GLN A 170 -17.23 -9.45 -0.36
C GLN A 170 -16.10 -8.55 0.16
N GLN A 171 -15.51 -8.98 1.27
CA GLN A 171 -14.40 -8.31 1.91
C GLN A 171 -13.22 -9.27 1.99
N SER A 172 -12.05 -8.79 1.65
CA SER A 172 -10.82 -9.56 1.78
C SER A 172 -9.73 -8.75 2.48
N ILE A 173 -8.83 -9.47 3.12
CA ILE A 173 -7.58 -8.94 3.63
C ILE A 173 -6.49 -9.54 2.78
N GLY A 174 -5.62 -8.70 2.26
CA GLY A 174 -4.46 -9.09 1.49
C GLY A 174 -3.16 -8.67 2.15
N THR A 175 -2.09 -9.22 1.67
CA THR A 175 -0.75 -8.69 1.90
C THR A 175 0.13 -9.04 0.71
N SER A 176 0.93 -8.10 0.28
CA SER A 176 2.00 -8.32 -0.68
C SER A 176 3.35 -8.03 -0.04
N GLY A 177 4.40 -8.56 -0.61
CA GLY A 177 5.76 -8.31 -0.13
C GLY A 177 6.80 -8.84 -1.10
N GLY A 178 7.95 -8.17 -1.14
CA GLY A 178 8.98 -8.53 -2.10
C GLY A 178 10.13 -7.54 -2.15
N LEU A 179 10.71 -7.41 -3.33
CA LEU A 179 11.86 -6.56 -3.64
C LEU A 179 11.41 -5.26 -4.30
N LEU A 180 12.10 -4.19 -3.93
CA LEU A 180 12.01 -2.87 -4.54
C LEU A 180 13.22 -2.63 -5.44
N ILE A 181 12.97 -2.09 -6.62
CA ILE A 181 14.01 -1.67 -7.58
C ILE A 181 13.73 -0.22 -7.96
N GLY A 182 14.53 0.71 -7.43
CA GLY A 182 14.43 2.12 -7.78
C GLY A 182 15.12 2.40 -9.12
N ILE A 183 14.41 3.07 -10.01
CA ILE A 183 14.87 3.51 -11.32
C ILE A 183 15.25 4.98 -11.22
N PRO A 184 16.53 5.35 -11.47
CA PRO A 184 17.04 6.71 -11.34
C PRO A 184 16.51 7.66 -12.41
#